data_3d4c81c686ffd065b7d91814bbd77237
#
_entry.id   3d4c81c686ffd065b7d91814bbd77237
#
_cell.length_a   1.000
_cell.length_b   1.000
_cell.length_c   1.000
_cell.angle_alpha   90.00
_cell.angle_beta   90.00
_cell.angle_gamma   90.00
#
_symmetry.space_group_name_H-M   'P 1'
#
loop_
_entity.id
_entity.type
_entity.pdbx_description
1 polymer ?
#
loop_
_entity_poly.entity_id
_entity_poly.type
_entity_poly.pdbx_seq_one_letter_code
_entity_poly.pdbx_strand_id
1 'polypeptide(L)'
;MDNKENFGELSSNSLKIGDIVEWSRWNSDTDKYEAHYGILLSVKNEIRSQRVVSVSKVKPLNEEGTELEFFTLSLRLVSRANEIKEN
;
A
#
# COMPACT_ATOMS: atom_id res chain seq x y z
N MET A 1 0.14 22.89 12.26
CA MET A 1 -0.01 22.32 12.99
C MET A 1 -0.64 21.12 12.95
N ASP A 2 -1.60 21.02 12.47
CA ASP A 2 -2.28 19.89 12.38
C ASP A 2 -1.78 19.00 11.37
N ASN A 3 -0.89 19.39 10.52
CA ASN A 3 -0.43 18.58 9.48
C ASN A 3 0.25 17.34 9.93
N LYS A 4 0.91 17.35 11.03
CA LYS A 4 1.49 16.20 11.49
C LYS A 4 0.56 15.15 11.88
N GLU A 5 -0.51 15.47 12.45
CA GLU A 5 -1.45 14.49 12.86
C GLU A 5 -2.09 13.84 11.73
N ASN A 6 -2.28 14.54 10.66
CA ASN A 6 -3.01 14.01 9.56
C ASN A 6 -2.12 13.34 8.56
N PHE A 7 -0.84 13.35 8.78
CA PHE A 7 0.07 12.83 7.82
C PHE A 7 -0.21 11.39 7.45
N GLY A 8 -0.36 10.52 8.39
CA GLY A 8 -0.66 9.15 8.10
C GLY A 8 -2.00 8.97 7.47
N GLU A 9 -2.98 9.73 7.92
CA GLU A 9 -4.28 9.66 7.41
C GLU A 9 -4.30 10.11 5.98
N LEU A 10 -3.55 11.13 5.63
CA LEU A 10 -3.51 11.59 4.28
C LEU A 10 -2.90 10.53 3.38
N SER A 11 -1.90 9.82 3.84
CA SER A 11 -1.31 8.79 3.05
C SER A 11 -2.30 7.70 2.75
N SER A 12 -3.04 7.25 3.72
CA SER A 12 -4.03 6.24 3.53
C SER A 12 -5.10 6.70 2.59
N ASN A 13 -5.55 7.92 2.77
CA ASN A 13 -6.64 8.40 1.97
C ASN A 13 -6.23 8.75 0.57
N SER A 14 -4.94 8.90 0.33
CA SER A 14 -4.54 9.28 -0.99
C SER A 14 -4.34 8.09 -1.90
N LEU A 15 -4.33 6.87 -1.38
CA LEU A 15 -4.17 5.72 -2.24
C LEU A 15 -5.47 5.35 -2.91
N LYS A 16 -5.44 5.04 -4.19
CA LYS A 16 -6.62 4.69 -4.94
C LYS A 16 -6.40 3.44 -5.73
N ILE A 17 -7.45 2.74 -6.02
CA ILE A 17 -7.38 1.51 -6.78
C ILE A 17 -6.68 1.76 -8.10
N GLY A 18 -5.72 0.92 -8.42
CA GLY A 18 -4.93 1.04 -9.64
C GLY A 18 -3.58 1.67 -9.43
N ASP A 19 -3.37 2.28 -8.26
CA ASP A 19 -2.08 2.90 -7.97
C ASP A 19 -1.01 1.83 -7.81
N ILE A 20 0.22 2.18 -8.13
CA ILE A 20 1.36 1.30 -7.86
C ILE A 20 1.88 1.67 -6.49
N VAL A 21 2.03 0.67 -5.65
CA VAL A 21 2.48 0.86 -4.29
C VAL A 21 3.70 0.02 -3.99
N GLU A 22 4.40 0.38 -2.95
CA GLU A 22 5.62 -0.29 -2.55
C GLU A 22 5.51 -0.73 -1.11
N TRP A 23 6.09 -1.87 -0.78
CA TRP A 23 6.24 -2.29 0.61
C TRP A 23 7.60 -2.94 0.77
N SER A 24 8.05 -3.08 2.02
CA SER A 24 9.34 -3.67 2.31
C SER A 24 9.18 -5.07 2.84
N ARG A 25 10.11 -5.94 2.50
CA ARG A 25 10.05 -7.29 2.94
C ARG A 25 11.44 -7.73 3.34
N TRP A 26 11.56 -8.39 4.45
CA TRP A 26 12.84 -8.87 4.92
C TRP A 26 13.26 -10.12 4.13
N ASN A 27 14.48 -10.12 3.65
CA ASN A 27 15.01 -11.27 2.94
C ASN A 27 16.10 -11.86 3.82
N SER A 28 15.86 -13.03 4.41
CA SER A 28 16.79 -13.60 5.31
C SER A 28 18.04 -14.14 4.62
N ASP A 29 17.97 -14.40 3.33
CA ASP A 29 19.14 -14.89 2.61
C ASP A 29 20.17 -13.79 2.45
N THR A 30 19.75 -12.56 2.29
CA THR A 30 20.67 -11.44 2.11
C THR A 30 20.76 -10.59 3.37
N ASP A 31 19.90 -10.85 4.35
CA ASP A 31 19.88 -10.09 5.58
C ASP A 31 19.60 -8.63 5.32
N LYS A 32 18.70 -8.35 4.43
CA LYS A 32 18.32 -6.99 4.09
C LYS A 32 16.86 -6.87 3.79
N TYR A 33 16.32 -5.67 3.89
CA TYR A 33 14.97 -5.40 3.45
C TYR A 33 15.01 -5.16 1.95
N GLU A 34 13.99 -5.62 1.28
CA GLU A 34 13.87 -5.43 -0.16
C GLU A 34 12.56 -4.76 -0.47
N ALA A 35 12.56 -3.92 -1.47
CA ALA A 35 11.34 -3.24 -1.90
C ALA A 35 10.60 -4.12 -2.89
N HIS A 36 9.29 -4.21 -2.69
CA HIS A 36 8.44 -4.95 -3.60
C HIS A 36 7.34 -4.01 -4.05
N TYR A 37 6.77 -4.25 -5.20
CA TYR A 37 5.81 -3.35 -5.81
C TYR A 37 4.59 -4.11 -6.29
N GLY A 38 3.47 -3.47 -6.29
CA GLY A 38 2.24 -4.08 -6.77
C GLY A 38 1.19 -3.06 -7.10
N ILE A 39 0.07 -3.55 -7.62
CA ILE A 39 -1.06 -2.71 -7.98
C ILE A 39 -2.09 -2.80 -6.88
N LEU A 40 -2.58 -1.67 -6.43
CA LEU A 40 -3.57 -1.62 -5.38
C LEU A 40 -4.92 -2.06 -5.92
N LEU A 41 -5.48 -3.09 -5.34
CA LEU A 41 -6.74 -3.64 -5.80
C LEU A 41 -7.92 -3.17 -4.96
N SER A 42 -7.75 -2.98 -3.69
CA SER A 42 -8.84 -2.51 -2.85
C SER A 42 -8.33 -1.90 -1.57
N VAL A 43 -9.13 -1.01 -1.02
CA VAL A 43 -8.84 -0.41 0.27
C VAL A 43 -10.15 -0.42 1.03
N LYS A 44 -10.17 -0.98 2.23
CA LYS A 44 -11.39 -0.92 3.01
C LYS A 44 -11.12 -0.89 4.49
N ASN A 45 -12.05 -0.40 5.25
CA ASN A 45 -11.91 -0.31 6.68
C ASN A 45 -12.45 -1.58 7.31
N GLU A 46 -11.76 -2.07 8.29
CA GLU A 46 -12.18 -3.26 9.01
C GLU A 46 -11.99 -3.02 10.48
N ILE A 47 -12.70 -3.75 11.29
CA ILE A 47 -12.55 -3.65 12.72
C ILE A 47 -11.68 -4.79 13.19
N ARG A 48 -10.56 -4.46 13.80
CA ARG A 48 -9.65 -5.44 14.35
C ARG A 48 -9.29 -5.05 15.75
N SER A 49 -9.46 -5.93 16.69
CA SER A 49 -9.16 -5.67 18.08
C SER A 49 -9.83 -4.39 18.56
N GLN A 50 -11.08 -4.24 18.16
CA GLN A 50 -11.89 -3.10 18.57
C GLN A 50 -11.40 -1.78 18.02
N ARG A 51 -10.64 -1.81 16.94
CA ARG A 51 -10.20 -0.59 16.30
C ARG A 51 -10.53 -0.65 14.84
N VAL A 52 -10.76 0.50 14.24
CA VAL A 52 -11.01 0.56 12.81
C VAL A 52 -9.67 0.75 12.14
N VAL A 53 -9.31 -0.15 11.24
CA VAL A 53 -8.05 -0.06 10.52
C VAL A 53 -8.31 -0.15 9.03
N SER A 54 -7.44 0.45 8.25
CA SER A 54 -7.56 0.40 6.80
C SER A 54 -6.70 -0.74 6.29
N VAL A 55 -7.30 -1.60 5.48
CA VAL A 55 -6.64 -2.79 4.95
C VAL A 55 -6.68 -2.74 3.45
N SER A 56 -5.60 -3.05 2.81
CA SER A 56 -5.48 -2.99 1.36
C SER A 56 -5.10 -4.33 0.78
N LYS A 57 -5.63 -4.63 -0.39
CA LYS A 57 -5.22 -5.80 -1.15
C LYS A 57 -4.41 -5.33 -2.32
N VAL A 58 -3.33 -6.03 -2.60
CA VAL A 58 -2.38 -5.64 -3.62
C VAL A 58 -2.02 -6.85 -4.46
N LYS A 59 -1.86 -6.64 -5.76
CA LYS A 59 -1.37 -7.70 -6.62
C LYS A 59 0.07 -7.41 -6.94
N PRO A 60 1.01 -8.25 -6.47
CA PRO A 60 2.44 -8.00 -6.72
C PRO A 60 2.76 -8.04 -8.20
N LEU A 61 3.65 -7.19 -8.63
CA LEU A 61 3.99 -7.14 -10.04
C LEU A 61 4.84 -8.32 -10.47
N ASN A 62 5.61 -8.86 -9.57
CA ASN A 62 6.50 -9.94 -9.90
C ASN A 62 6.03 -11.32 -9.55
N GLU A 63 4.86 -11.44 -8.96
CA GLU A 63 4.37 -12.75 -8.57
C GLU A 63 3.03 -12.96 -9.14
N GLU A 64 2.83 -14.02 -9.85
CA GLU A 64 1.56 -14.22 -10.47
C GLU A 64 0.57 -14.85 -9.59
N GLY A 65 -0.64 -14.41 -9.72
CA GLY A 65 -1.76 -15.10 -9.11
C GLY A 65 -1.97 -14.96 -7.63
N THR A 66 -1.15 -14.24 -6.94
CA THR A 66 -1.28 -14.13 -5.51
C THR A 66 -1.56 -12.71 -5.09
N GLU A 67 -2.67 -12.52 -4.40
CA GLU A 67 -2.96 -11.22 -3.84
C GLU A 67 -2.44 -11.20 -2.42
N LEU A 68 -1.92 -10.08 -2.00
CA LEU A 68 -1.43 -9.91 -0.64
C LEU A 68 -2.26 -8.86 0.07
N GLU A 69 -2.34 -8.97 1.37
CA GLU A 69 -3.09 -8.03 2.15
C GLU A 69 -2.16 -7.34 3.13
N PHE A 70 -2.31 -6.04 3.25
CA PHE A 70 -1.48 -5.25 4.14
C PHE A 70 -2.33 -4.23 4.86
N PHE A 71 -1.86 -3.75 6.00
CA PHE A 71 -2.44 -2.54 6.55
C PHE A 71 -2.05 -1.45 5.57
N THR A 72 -2.98 -0.58 5.24
CA THR A 72 -2.76 0.44 4.24
C THR A 72 -1.57 1.34 4.57
N LEU A 73 -1.35 1.59 5.84
CA LEU A 73 -0.24 2.42 6.25
C LEU A 73 1.13 1.80 5.99
N SER A 74 1.17 0.52 5.67
CA SER A 74 2.43 -0.13 5.35
C SER A 74 2.83 0.09 3.91
N LEU A 75 1.95 0.67 3.12
CA LEU A 75 2.19 0.85 1.69
C LEU A 75 2.60 2.27 1.38
N ARG A 76 3.45 2.43 0.38
CA ARG A 76 3.87 3.74 -0.04
C ARG A 76 3.50 3.94 -1.49
N LEU A 77 2.97 5.09 -1.83
CA LEU A 77 2.57 5.38 -3.20
C LEU A 77 3.80 5.57 -4.07
N VAL A 78 3.83 4.91 -5.19
CA VAL A 78 4.92 5.05 -6.14
C VAL A 78 4.44 5.79 -7.37
N SER A 79 3.29 5.40 -7.90
CA SER A 79 2.79 6.01 -9.12
C SER A 79 1.29 5.92 -9.14
N ARG A 80 0.63 6.95 -9.58
CA ARG A 80 -0.80 6.96 -9.66
C ARG A 80 -1.28 6.44 -10.98
N ALA A 81 -2.38 5.70 -10.95
CA ALA A 81 -2.96 5.21 -12.17
C ALA A 81 -3.28 6.34 -13.11
N ASN A 82 -3.75 7.45 -12.59
CA ASN A 82 -4.13 8.56 -13.42
C ASN A 82 -2.99 9.27 -14.07
N GLU A 83 -1.83 9.20 -13.50
CA GLU A 83 -0.70 9.88 -14.09
C GLU A 83 -0.29 9.25 -15.37
N ILE A 84 -0.59 8.00 -15.51
CA ILE A 84 -0.23 7.32 -16.70
C ILE A 84 -0.96 7.80 -17.88
N LYS A 85 -2.22 8.20 -17.72
CA LYS A 85 -2.98 8.61 -18.80
C LYS A 85 -2.67 9.93 -19.24
N GLU A 86 -2.01 10.72 -18.55
CA GLU A 86 -1.74 11.98 -18.93
C GLU A 86 -0.92 12.08 -20.03
N ASN A 87 -0.41 11.34 -20.53
CA ASN A 87 0.37 11.50 -21.62
C ASN A 87 0.16 10.98 -22.68
#